data_6dab4dab8806527affd84ff4f66eb0ab
#
_entry.id   6dab4dab8806527affd84ff4f66eb0ab
#
_cell.length_a   1.000
_cell.length_b   1.000
_cell.length_c   1.000
_cell.angle_alpha   90.00
_cell.angle_beta   90.00
_cell.angle_gamma   90.00
#
_symmetry.space_group_name_H-M   'P 1'
#
loop_
_entity.id
_entity.type
_entity.pdbx_description
1 polymer ?
#
loop_
_entity_poly.entity_id
_entity_poly.type
_entity_poly.pdbx_seq_one_letter_code
_entity_poly.pdbx_strand_id
1 'polypeptide(L)'
;DIPSLADLKNNNLAIEKLVPFLEDLELKKLADRIRKKNPEAKFETVNINESKLEKKEKSNVNTNKEISTKTVSTKYILIDNLKKLEELKSNIYDTGHFVYDVETDSLNILEANLIGISICYGLESSYYIPFQHTDELNQIITKQIKIEEFFKIFKPIMEDSSINKIGHNIKYDNAVLKKYGVDVIGYDDTMLMSFISDAGIN
;
A
#
# COMPACT_ATOMS: atom_id res chain seq x y z
N ASP A 1 -22.30 13.06 32.89
CA ASP A 1 -22.51 14.53 32.77
C ASP A 1 -21.98 14.97 31.43
N ILE A 2 -22.84 15.58 30.62
CA ILE A 2 -22.46 16.12 29.32
C ILE A 2 -21.85 17.50 29.58
N PRO A 3 -20.59 17.78 29.15
CA PRO A 3 -19.97 19.09 29.37
C PRO A 3 -20.80 20.18 28.71
N SER A 4 -20.86 21.34 29.36
CA SER A 4 -21.57 22.51 28.81
C SER A 4 -20.82 23.02 27.55
N LEU A 5 -21.54 23.73 26.67
CA LEU A 5 -20.91 24.40 25.53
C LEU A 5 -19.81 25.38 25.90
N ALA A 6 -19.82 25.91 27.14
CA ALA A 6 -18.77 26.77 27.65
C ALA A 6 -17.48 26.01 28.00
N ASP A 7 -17.60 24.70 28.31
CA ASP A 7 -16.46 23.84 28.63
C ASP A 7 -15.76 23.34 27.35
N LEU A 8 -16.44 23.47 26.18
CA LEU A 8 -15.93 23.12 24.85
C LEU A 8 -15.16 24.29 24.19
N LYS A 9 -14.83 25.37 24.94
CA LYS A 9 -13.96 26.42 24.42
C LYS A 9 -12.62 25.83 24.05
N ASN A 10 -12.25 25.99 22.77
CA ASN A 10 -10.97 25.63 22.24
C ASN A 10 -9.89 26.46 22.94
N ASN A 11 -9.39 25.95 24.08
CA ASN A 11 -8.22 26.52 24.73
C ASN A 11 -7.06 26.37 23.76
N ASN A 12 -6.33 27.47 23.49
CA ASN A 12 -5.16 27.44 22.62
C ASN A 12 -4.33 26.18 22.89
N LEU A 13 -4.18 25.34 21.86
CA LEU A 13 -3.39 24.13 21.98
C LEU A 13 -2.03 24.52 22.58
N ALA A 14 -1.65 23.91 23.69
CA ALA A 14 -0.33 24.08 24.26
C ALA A 14 0.69 23.43 23.32
N ILE A 15 1.13 24.20 22.34
CA ILE A 15 2.03 23.74 21.25
C ILE A 15 3.32 23.15 21.83
N GLU A 16 3.75 23.71 22.98
CA GLU A 16 4.92 23.23 23.71
C GLU A 16 4.79 21.77 24.18
N LYS A 17 3.57 21.32 24.49
CA LYS A 17 3.28 19.95 24.91
C LYS A 17 2.91 19.04 23.73
N LEU A 18 2.36 19.63 22.66
CA LEU A 18 1.90 18.86 21.51
C LEU A 18 3.08 18.23 20.74
N VAL A 19 4.15 18.96 20.55
CA VAL A 19 5.31 18.47 19.79
C VAL A 19 5.98 17.26 20.49
N PRO A 20 6.31 17.30 21.79
CA PRO A 20 6.82 16.12 22.50
C PRO A 20 5.86 14.94 22.45
N PHE A 21 4.55 15.16 22.59
CA PHE A 21 3.54 14.11 22.47
C PHE A 21 3.52 13.45 21.08
N LEU A 22 3.63 14.24 20.01
CA LEU A 22 3.70 13.70 18.65
C LEU A 22 5.01 12.94 18.39
N GLU A 23 6.10 13.33 19.02
CA GLU A 23 7.37 12.61 18.93
C GLU A 23 7.32 11.27 19.67
N ASP A 24 6.66 11.23 20.82
CA ASP A 24 6.41 9.99 21.58
C ASP A 24 5.56 8.99 20.76
N LEU A 25 4.63 9.50 19.96
CA LEU A 25 3.82 8.72 19.01
C LEU A 25 4.56 8.43 17.69
N GLU A 26 5.86 8.72 17.59
CA GLU A 26 6.68 8.56 16.36
C GLU A 26 6.19 9.38 15.14
N LEU A 27 5.28 10.33 15.32
CA LEU A 27 4.73 11.20 14.28
C LEU A 27 5.67 12.36 13.91
N LYS A 28 6.96 12.06 13.66
CA LYS A 28 8.06 13.01 13.44
C LYS A 28 7.76 14.06 12.37
N LYS A 29 7.19 13.65 11.23
CA LYS A 29 6.85 14.58 10.13
C LYS A 29 5.81 15.62 10.54
N LEU A 30 4.87 15.27 11.42
CA LEU A 30 3.86 16.19 11.93
C LEU A 30 4.47 17.13 12.97
N ALA A 31 5.29 16.62 13.88
CA ALA A 31 6.05 17.39 14.85
C ALA A 31 6.92 18.45 14.16
N ASP A 32 7.68 18.09 13.13
CA ASP A 32 8.51 19.00 12.33
C ASP A 32 7.68 20.09 11.62
N ARG A 33 6.50 19.74 11.12
CA ARG A 33 5.60 20.72 10.49
C ARG A 33 5.10 21.75 11.49
N ILE A 34 4.80 21.33 12.72
CA ILE A 34 4.36 22.22 13.79
C ILE A 34 5.51 23.11 14.25
N ARG A 35 6.73 22.60 14.43
CA ARG A 35 7.93 23.38 14.75
C ARG A 35 8.19 24.47 13.71
N LYS A 36 8.13 24.13 12.43
CA LYS A 36 8.33 25.09 11.32
C LYS A 36 7.29 26.21 11.32
N LYS A 37 6.04 25.93 11.74
CA LYS A 37 4.98 26.94 11.80
C LYS A 37 5.05 27.82 13.06
N ASN A 38 5.78 27.39 14.08
CA ASN A 38 5.87 28.08 15.37
C ASN A 38 7.34 28.20 15.83
N PRO A 39 8.19 28.96 15.11
CA PRO A 39 9.63 29.04 15.39
C PRO A 39 9.97 29.70 16.74
N GLU A 40 9.06 30.49 17.29
CA GLU A 40 9.21 31.19 18.59
C GLU A 40 8.86 30.29 19.79
N ALA A 41 8.21 29.13 19.57
CA ALA A 41 7.77 28.27 20.66
C ALA A 41 8.94 27.47 21.26
N LYS A 42 9.05 27.53 22.61
CA LYS A 42 10.01 26.69 23.33
C LYS A 42 9.36 25.35 23.63
N PHE A 43 9.87 24.31 23.05
CA PHE A 43 9.37 22.94 23.23
C PHE A 43 10.04 22.31 24.46
N GLU A 44 9.23 21.79 25.39
CA GLU A 44 9.73 21.01 26.52
C GLU A 44 10.35 19.72 25.98
N THR A 45 11.63 19.48 26.28
CA THR A 45 12.23 18.17 26.07
C THR A 45 11.74 17.27 27.20
N VAL A 46 10.85 16.34 26.89
CA VAL A 46 10.49 15.28 27.83
C VAL A 46 11.70 14.38 27.96
N ASN A 47 12.50 14.59 29.02
CA ASN A 47 13.46 13.61 29.45
C ASN A 47 12.65 12.40 29.96
N ILE A 48 12.48 11.41 29.12
CA ILE A 48 11.94 10.13 29.53
C ILE A 48 12.99 9.51 30.45
N ASN A 49 12.84 9.76 31.75
CA ASN A 49 13.53 8.96 32.74
C ASN A 49 13.06 7.51 32.55
N GLU A 50 13.98 6.64 32.21
CA GLU A 50 13.84 5.19 32.12
C GLU A 50 13.47 4.51 33.46
N SER A 51 12.64 5.12 34.27
CA SER A 51 12.30 4.58 35.60
C SER A 51 10.79 4.60 35.80
N LYS A 52 10.10 3.68 35.14
CA LYS A 52 8.87 3.02 35.62
C LYS A 52 8.28 2.04 34.57
N LEU A 53 9.11 1.17 34.06
CA LEU A 53 8.63 -0.14 33.60
C LEU A 53 9.00 -1.13 34.71
N GLU A 54 8.10 -1.30 35.65
CA GLU A 54 8.16 -2.39 36.61
C GLU A 54 8.25 -3.70 35.85
N LYS A 55 9.31 -4.42 36.21
CA LYS A 55 9.60 -5.79 35.85
C LYS A 55 8.35 -6.64 36.00
N LYS A 56 7.61 -6.87 34.92
CA LYS A 56 6.81 -8.08 34.77
C LYS A 56 7.68 -9.14 34.13
N GLU A 57 7.77 -10.19 34.86
CA GLU A 57 8.54 -11.41 34.70
C GLU A 57 8.88 -11.78 33.25
N LYS A 58 10.19 -11.94 33.03
CA LYS A 58 10.75 -12.62 31.87
C LYS A 58 10.26 -14.08 31.90
N SER A 59 9.19 -14.37 31.21
CA SER A 59 9.02 -15.71 30.66
C SER A 59 10.01 -15.84 29.51
N ASN A 60 11.02 -16.71 29.72
CA ASN A 60 11.99 -17.09 28.71
C ASN A 60 11.29 -17.69 27.49
N VAL A 61 11.04 -16.88 26.50
CA VAL A 61 10.86 -17.36 25.13
C VAL A 61 12.13 -16.99 24.38
N ASN A 62 13.06 -17.95 24.34
CA ASN A 62 14.18 -17.92 23.41
C ASN A 62 13.63 -17.90 21.98
N THR A 63 13.52 -16.72 21.39
CA THR A 63 13.34 -16.53 19.95
C THR A 63 14.43 -15.63 19.42
N ASN A 64 15.70 -16.00 19.64
CA ASN A 64 16.75 -15.65 18.69
C ASN A 64 16.61 -16.57 17.47
N LYS A 65 15.54 -16.44 16.73
CA LYS A 65 15.55 -16.73 15.31
C LYS A 65 16.01 -15.44 14.64
N GLU A 66 17.31 -15.34 14.39
CA GLU A 66 17.80 -14.54 13.28
C GLU A 66 16.93 -14.94 12.07
N ILE A 67 16.02 -14.06 11.70
CA ILE A 67 15.38 -14.15 10.38
C ILE A 67 16.53 -13.84 9.42
N SER A 68 17.25 -14.89 9.01
CA SER A 68 18.12 -14.79 7.86
C SER A 68 17.19 -14.44 6.70
N THR A 69 17.13 -13.16 6.37
CA THR A 69 16.57 -12.70 5.12
C THR A 69 17.42 -13.30 4.02
N LYS A 70 17.10 -14.53 3.60
CA LYS A 70 17.54 -15.01 2.31
C LYS A 70 17.00 -13.99 1.34
N THR A 71 17.89 -13.21 0.76
CA THR A 71 17.57 -12.36 -0.38
C THR A 71 17.09 -13.28 -1.49
N VAL A 72 15.78 -13.42 -1.61
CA VAL A 72 15.18 -14.13 -2.74
C VAL A 72 15.50 -13.27 -3.96
N SER A 73 16.28 -13.80 -4.88
CA SER A 73 16.55 -13.13 -6.14
C SER A 73 15.28 -13.16 -6.98
N THR A 74 14.47 -12.11 -6.88
CA THR A 74 13.23 -11.99 -7.65
C THR A 74 13.56 -11.67 -9.09
N LYS A 75 12.96 -12.40 -10.04
CA LYS A 75 13.04 -12.11 -11.47
C LYS A 75 11.93 -11.14 -11.86
N TYR A 76 12.30 -10.08 -12.58
CA TYR A 76 11.33 -9.15 -13.19
C TYR A 76 11.12 -9.51 -14.65
N ILE A 77 9.88 -9.79 -15.03
CA ILE A 77 9.51 -10.31 -16.35
C ILE A 77 8.56 -9.33 -17.03
N LEU A 78 8.97 -8.86 -18.20
CA LEU A 78 8.15 -8.00 -19.03
C LEU A 78 7.20 -8.86 -19.89
N ILE A 79 5.91 -8.57 -19.80
CA ILE A 79 4.84 -9.18 -20.60
C ILE A 79 4.53 -8.23 -21.77
N ASP A 80 5.19 -8.45 -22.87
CA ASP A 80 5.17 -7.62 -24.08
C ASP A 80 4.42 -8.26 -25.27
N ASN A 81 3.85 -9.45 -25.06
CA ASN A 81 3.09 -10.16 -26.09
C ASN A 81 2.03 -11.10 -25.49
N LEU A 82 1.05 -11.46 -26.32
CA LEU A 82 -0.10 -12.28 -25.89
C LEU A 82 0.27 -13.69 -25.44
N LYS A 83 1.33 -14.30 -25.98
CA LYS A 83 1.76 -15.64 -25.57
C LYS A 83 2.20 -15.64 -24.10
N LYS A 84 3.05 -14.68 -23.70
CA LYS A 84 3.46 -14.54 -22.31
C LYS A 84 2.27 -14.23 -21.39
N LEU A 85 1.28 -13.46 -21.88
CA LEU A 85 0.09 -13.12 -21.12
C LEU A 85 -0.78 -14.36 -20.87
N GLU A 86 -0.95 -15.24 -21.86
CA GLU A 86 -1.67 -16.51 -21.71
C GLU A 86 -0.93 -17.49 -20.77
N GLU A 87 0.40 -17.53 -20.82
CA GLU A 87 1.23 -18.30 -19.87
C GLU A 87 1.04 -17.77 -18.44
N LEU A 88 1.07 -16.46 -18.24
CA LEU A 88 0.82 -15.83 -16.94
C LEU A 88 -0.58 -16.16 -16.41
N LYS A 89 -1.61 -16.07 -17.28
CA LYS A 89 -2.98 -16.46 -16.98
C LYS A 89 -3.06 -17.91 -16.48
N SER A 90 -2.45 -18.85 -17.21
CA SER A 90 -2.46 -20.27 -16.84
C SER A 90 -1.88 -20.48 -15.45
N ASN A 91 -0.72 -19.86 -15.16
CA ASN A 91 -0.07 -19.97 -13.86
C ASN A 91 -0.92 -19.39 -12.72
N ILE A 92 -1.67 -18.32 -12.98
CA ILE A 92 -2.62 -17.75 -12.00
C ILE A 92 -3.76 -18.72 -11.71
N TYR A 93 -4.32 -19.38 -12.73
CA TYR A 93 -5.34 -20.41 -12.51
C TYR A 93 -4.82 -21.59 -11.68
N ASP A 94 -3.58 -22.00 -11.91
CA ASP A 94 -2.94 -23.09 -11.16
C ASP A 94 -2.70 -22.74 -9.69
N THR A 95 -2.39 -21.46 -9.41
CA THR A 95 -2.14 -20.98 -8.02
C THR A 95 -3.40 -20.56 -7.29
N GLY A 96 -4.46 -20.18 -7.99
CA GLY A 96 -5.72 -19.71 -7.42
C GLY A 96 -5.66 -18.33 -6.77
N HIS A 97 -4.54 -17.62 -6.89
CA HIS A 97 -4.39 -16.27 -6.33
C HIS A 97 -3.28 -15.48 -7.04
N PHE A 98 -3.36 -14.16 -6.96
CA PHE A 98 -2.27 -13.26 -7.36
C PHE A 98 -2.38 -11.90 -6.68
N VAL A 99 -1.24 -11.24 -6.57
CA VAL A 99 -1.13 -9.83 -6.15
C VAL A 99 -1.11 -8.97 -7.40
N TYR A 100 -1.78 -7.83 -7.39
CA TYR A 100 -1.68 -6.84 -8.46
C TYR A 100 -1.68 -5.41 -7.94
N ASP A 101 -1.13 -4.53 -8.76
CA ASP A 101 -1.08 -3.09 -8.56
C ASP A 101 -1.15 -2.41 -9.92
N VAL A 102 -1.92 -1.32 -10.04
CA VAL A 102 -2.07 -0.59 -11.31
C VAL A 102 -1.22 0.67 -11.32
N GLU A 103 -0.59 0.93 -12.47
CA GLU A 103 0.10 2.18 -12.74
C GLU A 103 -0.75 3.08 -13.62
N THR A 104 -0.83 4.35 -13.24
CA THR A 104 -1.69 5.34 -13.91
C THR A 104 -0.96 6.67 -14.13
N ASP A 105 -1.45 7.45 -15.09
CA ASP A 105 -0.93 8.79 -15.39
C ASP A 105 -1.47 9.90 -14.46
N SER A 106 -2.46 9.59 -13.60
CA SER A 106 -3.07 10.55 -12.67
C SER A 106 -3.55 9.87 -11.39
N LEU A 107 -3.48 10.56 -10.26
CA LEU A 107 -4.08 10.12 -8.99
C LEU A 107 -5.60 10.40 -8.93
N ASN A 108 -6.12 11.24 -9.82
CA ASN A 108 -7.54 11.47 -9.94
C ASN A 108 -8.19 10.33 -10.73
N ILE A 109 -8.95 9.47 -10.07
CA ILE A 109 -9.57 8.28 -10.67
C ILE A 109 -10.38 8.61 -11.92
N LEU A 110 -11.07 9.76 -11.96
CA LEU A 110 -11.90 10.15 -13.10
C LEU A 110 -11.07 10.42 -14.36
N GLU A 111 -9.87 10.94 -14.20
CA GLU A 111 -8.93 11.31 -15.26
C GLU A 111 -7.90 10.22 -15.55
N ALA A 112 -7.58 9.39 -14.55
CA ALA A 112 -6.53 8.40 -14.61
C ALA A 112 -6.68 7.44 -15.79
N ASN A 113 -5.65 7.33 -16.62
CA ASN A 113 -5.53 6.29 -17.63
C ASN A 113 -4.59 5.19 -17.12
N LEU A 114 -4.91 3.96 -17.42
CA LEU A 114 -4.09 2.81 -17.06
C LEU A 114 -2.86 2.77 -17.99
N ILE A 115 -1.65 2.84 -17.41
CA ILE A 115 -0.40 2.77 -18.15
C ILE A 115 0.38 1.49 -17.92
N GLY A 116 0.03 0.72 -16.89
CA GLY A 116 0.64 -0.58 -16.63
C GLY A 116 -0.07 -1.33 -15.51
N ILE A 117 0.20 -2.63 -15.43
CA ILE A 117 -0.19 -3.48 -14.30
C ILE A 117 0.99 -4.34 -13.89
N SER A 118 1.28 -4.34 -12.59
CA SER A 118 2.21 -5.26 -11.95
C SER A 118 1.45 -6.48 -11.43
N ILE A 119 1.98 -7.68 -11.62
CA ILE A 119 1.37 -8.93 -11.16
C ILE A 119 2.43 -9.82 -10.53
N CYS A 120 2.06 -10.49 -9.42
CA CYS A 120 2.87 -11.48 -8.75
C CYS A 120 1.97 -12.59 -8.22
N TYR A 121 2.30 -13.86 -8.47
CA TYR A 121 1.57 -15.01 -7.93
C TYR A 121 2.46 -15.96 -7.10
N GLY A 122 3.72 -15.56 -6.85
CA GLY A 122 4.69 -16.28 -6.05
C GLY A 122 5.88 -15.40 -5.69
N LEU A 123 6.81 -15.93 -4.89
CA LEU A 123 7.94 -15.15 -4.35
C LEU A 123 9.11 -14.97 -5.33
N GLU A 124 9.15 -15.75 -6.41
CA GLU A 124 10.34 -15.82 -7.28
C GLU A 124 10.29 -14.84 -8.45
N SER A 125 9.11 -14.42 -8.90
CA SER A 125 8.95 -13.62 -10.11
C SER A 125 7.85 -12.58 -9.97
N SER A 126 8.12 -11.38 -10.50
CA SER A 126 7.15 -10.31 -10.68
C SER A 126 7.03 -9.99 -12.16
N TYR A 127 5.83 -9.74 -12.61
CA TYR A 127 5.47 -9.52 -14.00
C TYR A 127 4.95 -8.10 -14.17
N TYR A 128 5.38 -7.44 -15.24
CA TYR A 128 4.88 -6.13 -15.59
C TYR A 128 4.31 -6.12 -17.00
N ILE A 129 3.10 -5.59 -17.14
CA ILE A 129 2.39 -5.44 -18.40
C ILE A 129 2.29 -3.95 -18.71
N PRO A 130 3.10 -3.39 -19.62
CA PRO A 130 3.04 -1.99 -19.99
C PRO A 130 1.91 -1.72 -20.98
N PHE A 131 1.29 -0.55 -20.84
CA PHE A 131 0.32 0.01 -21.79
C PHE A 131 0.71 1.46 -22.11
N GLN A 132 0.71 1.85 -23.37
CA GLN A 132 0.91 3.23 -23.82
C GLN A 132 2.20 3.92 -23.32
N HIS A 133 3.22 3.17 -22.93
CA HIS A 133 4.51 3.75 -22.60
C HIS A 133 5.15 4.37 -23.84
N THR A 134 5.79 5.52 -23.65
CA THR A 134 6.51 6.25 -24.69
C THR A 134 8.00 6.24 -24.43
N ASP A 135 8.78 6.41 -25.49
CA ASP A 135 10.21 6.65 -25.42
C ASP A 135 10.54 8.14 -25.09
N GLU A 136 11.83 8.47 -25.07
CA GLU A 136 12.32 9.83 -24.81
C GLU A 136 11.84 10.87 -25.83
N LEU A 137 11.37 10.44 -27.01
CA LEU A 137 10.79 11.28 -28.07
C LEU A 137 9.27 11.32 -28.04
N ASN A 138 8.64 10.83 -26.98
CA ASN A 138 7.18 10.69 -26.82
C ASN A 138 6.53 9.80 -27.90
N GLN A 139 7.30 8.86 -28.48
CA GLN A 139 6.73 7.88 -29.42
C GLN A 139 6.34 6.62 -28.64
N ILE A 140 5.17 6.05 -28.98
CA ILE A 140 4.69 4.83 -28.31
C ILE A 140 5.67 3.67 -28.59
N ILE A 141 6.15 3.02 -27.53
CA ILE A 141 7.01 1.85 -27.62
C ILE A 141 6.22 0.71 -28.27
N THR A 142 6.72 0.15 -29.38
CA THR A 142 5.98 -0.80 -30.21
C THR A 142 5.76 -2.18 -29.58
N LYS A 143 6.56 -2.55 -28.58
CA LYS A 143 6.47 -3.87 -27.89
C LYS A 143 5.62 -3.78 -26.63
N GLN A 144 4.34 -3.48 -26.80
CA GLN A 144 3.35 -3.43 -25.72
C GLN A 144 2.06 -4.12 -26.16
N ILE A 145 1.35 -4.72 -25.22
CA ILE A 145 0.03 -5.31 -25.48
C ILE A 145 -1.00 -4.17 -25.54
N LYS A 146 -1.93 -4.25 -26.46
CA LYS A 146 -3.06 -3.33 -26.49
C LYS A 146 -3.97 -3.59 -25.30
N ILE A 147 -4.44 -2.53 -24.66
CA ILE A 147 -5.23 -2.62 -23.45
C ILE A 147 -6.52 -3.44 -23.64
N GLU A 148 -7.13 -3.35 -24.83
CA GLU A 148 -8.33 -4.12 -25.18
C GLU A 148 -8.03 -5.62 -25.28
N GLU A 149 -6.84 -5.99 -25.81
CA GLU A 149 -6.40 -7.38 -25.91
C GLU A 149 -6.07 -7.95 -24.53
N PHE A 150 -5.45 -7.14 -23.67
CA PHE A 150 -5.22 -7.52 -22.27
C PHE A 150 -6.54 -7.84 -21.57
N PHE A 151 -7.53 -6.95 -21.62
CA PHE A 151 -8.79 -7.19 -20.91
C PHE A 151 -9.62 -8.33 -21.49
N LYS A 152 -9.50 -8.65 -22.76
CA LYS A 152 -10.13 -9.89 -23.32
C LYS A 152 -9.65 -11.14 -22.62
N ILE A 153 -8.37 -11.16 -22.21
CA ILE A 153 -7.74 -12.32 -21.55
C ILE A 153 -7.89 -12.24 -20.02
N PHE A 154 -7.70 -11.03 -19.43
CA PHE A 154 -7.57 -10.89 -17.99
C PHE A 154 -8.88 -10.52 -17.27
N LYS A 155 -9.84 -9.90 -17.94
CA LYS A 155 -11.15 -9.61 -17.32
C LYS A 155 -11.81 -10.85 -16.70
N PRO A 156 -11.88 -12.02 -17.37
CA PRO A 156 -12.46 -13.22 -16.76
C PRO A 156 -11.77 -13.63 -15.45
N ILE A 157 -10.44 -13.44 -15.34
CA ILE A 157 -9.69 -13.75 -14.10
C ILE A 157 -10.03 -12.77 -12.99
N MET A 158 -10.10 -11.48 -13.31
CA MET A 158 -10.43 -10.43 -12.34
C MET A 158 -11.85 -10.60 -11.79
N GLU A 159 -12.77 -11.11 -12.58
CA GLU A 159 -14.18 -11.31 -12.22
C GLU A 159 -14.48 -12.73 -11.69
N ASP A 160 -13.50 -13.63 -11.65
CA ASP A 160 -13.66 -14.99 -11.13
C ASP A 160 -13.51 -15.01 -9.61
N SER A 161 -14.59 -15.31 -8.88
CA SER A 161 -14.60 -15.40 -7.43
C SER A 161 -13.77 -16.55 -6.85
N SER A 162 -13.39 -17.54 -7.65
CA SER A 162 -12.56 -18.66 -7.23
C SER A 162 -11.06 -18.30 -7.17
N ILE A 163 -10.67 -17.21 -7.81
CA ILE A 163 -9.29 -16.70 -7.81
C ILE A 163 -9.22 -15.50 -6.85
N ASN A 164 -8.35 -15.57 -5.85
CA ASN A 164 -8.16 -14.47 -4.92
C ASN A 164 -7.22 -13.40 -5.47
N LYS A 165 -7.66 -12.15 -5.49
CA LYS A 165 -6.87 -10.97 -5.87
C LYS A 165 -6.40 -10.28 -4.60
N ILE A 166 -5.14 -9.94 -4.53
CA ILE A 166 -4.54 -9.30 -3.37
C ILE A 166 -3.96 -7.95 -3.81
N GLY A 167 -4.21 -6.92 -3.05
CA GLY A 167 -3.64 -5.59 -3.30
C GLY A 167 -3.38 -4.82 -2.02
N HIS A 168 -2.84 -3.61 -2.15
CA HIS A 168 -2.62 -2.70 -1.04
C HIS A 168 -3.34 -1.38 -1.32
N ASN A 169 -4.37 -1.01 -0.53
CA ASN A 169 -5.28 0.09 -0.83
C ASN A 169 -6.01 -0.13 -2.17
N ILE A 170 -6.43 -1.38 -2.38
CA ILE A 170 -6.98 -1.92 -3.64
C ILE A 170 -8.21 -1.17 -4.17
N LYS A 171 -8.80 -0.31 -3.35
CA LYS A 171 -9.96 0.51 -3.72
C LYS A 171 -9.67 1.41 -4.92
N TYR A 172 -8.45 1.98 -4.98
CA TYR A 172 -8.04 2.82 -6.11
C TYR A 172 -7.92 1.97 -7.38
N ASP A 173 -7.21 0.86 -7.30
CA ASP A 173 -6.97 -0.06 -8.42
C ASP A 173 -8.29 -0.55 -9.01
N ASN A 174 -9.20 -1.02 -8.15
CA ASN A 174 -10.53 -1.48 -8.56
C ASN A 174 -11.34 -0.37 -9.24
N ALA A 175 -11.25 0.88 -8.73
CA ALA A 175 -11.96 2.00 -9.33
C ALA A 175 -11.40 2.37 -10.72
N VAL A 176 -10.08 2.27 -10.93
CA VAL A 176 -9.46 2.44 -12.23
C VAL A 176 -9.89 1.33 -13.19
N LEU A 177 -9.82 0.06 -12.77
CA LEU A 177 -10.24 -1.10 -13.58
C LEU A 177 -11.72 -1.04 -13.96
N LYS A 178 -12.57 -0.52 -13.07
CA LYS A 178 -14.00 -0.32 -13.35
C LYS A 178 -14.27 0.58 -14.55
N LYS A 179 -13.42 1.58 -14.82
CA LYS A 179 -13.52 2.44 -16.03
C LYS A 179 -13.35 1.63 -17.31
N TYR A 180 -12.63 0.51 -17.26
CA TYR A 180 -12.44 -0.42 -18.38
C TYR A 180 -13.47 -1.56 -18.37
N GLY A 181 -14.52 -1.42 -17.56
CA GLY A 181 -15.62 -2.39 -17.49
C GLY A 181 -15.28 -3.68 -16.74
N VAL A 182 -14.29 -3.65 -15.85
CA VAL A 182 -13.90 -4.80 -15.03
C VAL A 182 -14.45 -4.63 -13.61
N ASP A 183 -15.21 -5.62 -13.15
CA ASP A 183 -15.68 -5.74 -11.77
C ASP A 183 -14.83 -6.76 -11.03
N VAL A 184 -13.87 -6.29 -10.23
CA VAL A 184 -12.98 -7.19 -9.47
C VAL A 184 -13.78 -7.86 -8.35
N ILE A 185 -13.78 -9.21 -8.34
CA ILE A 185 -14.54 -10.02 -7.37
C ILE A 185 -13.57 -10.93 -6.62
N GLY A 186 -13.77 -11.13 -5.32
CA GLY A 186 -12.91 -12.00 -4.50
C GLY A 186 -11.51 -11.41 -4.31
N TYR A 187 -11.42 -10.37 -3.50
CA TYR A 187 -10.14 -9.69 -3.25
C TYR A 187 -9.90 -9.42 -1.75
N ASP A 188 -8.62 -9.33 -1.41
CA ASP A 188 -8.11 -8.97 -0.11
C ASP A 188 -7.30 -7.66 -0.19
N ASP A 189 -7.46 -6.80 0.82
CA ASP A 189 -6.71 -5.55 0.95
C ASP A 189 -5.74 -5.63 2.13
N THR A 190 -4.44 -5.68 1.84
CA THR A 190 -3.39 -5.80 2.85
C THR A 190 -3.26 -4.56 3.73
N MET A 191 -3.67 -3.38 3.24
CA MET A 191 -3.72 -2.17 4.07
C MET A 191 -4.80 -2.29 5.15
N LEU A 192 -5.99 -2.79 4.80
CA LEU A 192 -7.08 -3.02 5.77
C LEU A 192 -6.73 -4.15 6.74
N MET A 193 -6.06 -5.22 6.27
CA MET A 193 -5.58 -6.30 7.15
C MET A 193 -4.58 -5.78 8.18
N SER A 194 -3.61 -4.96 7.77
CA SER A 194 -2.65 -4.32 8.67
C SER A 194 -3.37 -3.44 9.69
N PHE A 195 -4.30 -2.60 9.24
CA PHE A 195 -5.06 -1.73 10.12
C PHE A 195 -5.84 -2.51 11.19
N ILE A 196 -6.49 -3.62 10.81
CA ILE A 196 -7.24 -4.46 11.75
C ILE A 196 -6.28 -5.17 12.73
N SER A 197 -5.13 -5.64 12.26
CA SER A 197 -4.14 -6.32 13.10
C SER A 197 -3.53 -5.38 14.13
N ASP A 198 -3.29 -4.12 13.76
CA ASP A 198 -2.67 -3.12 14.63
C ASP A 198 -3.68 -2.42 15.57
N ALA A 199 -4.98 -2.44 15.22
CA ALA A 199 -6.03 -1.80 16.02
C ALA A 199 -6.22 -2.38 17.44
N GLY A 200 -5.59 -3.52 17.74
CA GLY A 200 -5.61 -4.16 19.07
C GLY A 200 -4.36 -3.91 19.92
N ILE A 201 -3.41 -3.10 19.46
CA ILE A 201 -2.09 -2.91 20.12
C ILE A 201 -2.01 -1.57 20.89
N ASN A 202 -3.09 -0.78 20.93
CA ASN A 202 -3.16 0.48 21.69
C ASN A 202 -3.94 0.31 23.00
#